data_7dc35daa081a6643081a4e87134fad40
#
_entry.id   7dc35daa081a6643081a4e87134fad40
#
_cell.length_a   1.000
_cell.length_b   1.000
_cell.length_c   1.000
_cell.angle_alpha   90.00
_cell.angle_beta   90.00
_cell.angle_gamma   90.00
#
_symmetry.space_group_name_H-M   'P 1'
#
loop_
_entity.id
_entity.type
_entity.pdbx_description
1 polymer ?
#
loop_
_entity_poly.entity_id
_entity_poly.type
_entity_poly.pdbx_seq_one_letter_code
_entity_poly.pdbx_strand_id
1 'polypeptide(L)'
;MASVTTPNGFNLDDGGQRVVVDPICRIEGHLRIEVNVDDNNVIRNAVSTGNMWRGLEVILKGRDPRDAWAFTERICGVCTGVHALVSCRAVEDALDIDIPANANSIRNLMMLAQYTQDHLVHFYHLHALDWVDVV
;
A
#
# COMPACT_ATOMS: atom_id res chain seq x y z
N MET A 1 15.98 25.56 8.99
CA MET A 1 15.07 24.62 8.28
C MET A 1 13.91 24.33 9.20
N ALA A 2 12.69 24.25 8.70
CA ALA A 2 11.56 23.89 9.56
C ALA A 2 11.69 22.40 9.94
N SER A 3 11.64 22.09 11.22
CA SER A 3 11.64 20.73 11.73
C SER A 3 10.37 20.03 11.25
N VAL A 4 10.52 18.90 10.60
CA VAL A 4 9.37 18.08 10.14
C VAL A 4 9.03 17.10 11.25
N THR A 5 8.10 17.49 12.10
CA THR A 5 7.54 16.61 13.14
C THR A 5 6.26 15.97 12.64
N THR A 6 6.18 14.64 12.72
CA THR A 6 4.92 13.91 12.51
C THR A 6 4.02 14.06 13.74
N PRO A 7 2.69 13.78 13.62
CA PRO A 7 1.77 13.83 14.77
C PRO A 7 2.19 12.96 15.97
N ASN A 8 3.05 11.98 15.75
CA ASN A 8 3.57 11.08 16.78
C ASN A 8 4.89 11.56 17.41
N GLY A 9 5.29 12.81 17.17
CA GLY A 9 6.55 13.35 17.66
C GLY A 9 7.80 12.85 16.95
N PHE A 10 7.63 12.21 15.78
CA PHE A 10 8.74 11.74 14.96
C PHE A 10 9.48 12.94 14.34
N ASN A 11 10.78 13.01 14.54
CA ASN A 11 11.63 14.09 14.02
C ASN A 11 12.63 13.51 13.02
N LEU A 12 12.54 13.89 11.76
CA LEU A 12 13.48 13.50 10.71
C LEU A 12 14.83 14.23 10.84
N ASP A 13 14.90 15.28 11.65
CA ASP A 13 16.09 16.12 11.81
C ASP A 13 16.93 15.75 13.05
N ASP A 14 16.70 14.58 13.66
CA ASP A 14 17.41 14.09 14.86
C ASP A 14 18.84 13.64 14.54
N GLY A 15 19.68 14.58 14.15
CA GLY A 15 21.11 14.36 13.91
C GLY A 15 21.41 13.39 12.75
N GLY A 16 22.55 13.50 12.12
CA GLY A 16 22.94 12.63 11.01
C GLY A 16 22.51 13.12 9.63
N GLN A 17 22.62 12.26 8.63
CA GLN A 17 22.31 12.56 7.25
C GLN A 17 20.87 12.11 6.91
N ARG A 18 20.08 13.04 6.39
CA ARG A 18 18.78 12.71 5.79
C ARG A 18 18.98 12.15 4.39
N VAL A 19 18.51 10.92 4.17
CA VAL A 19 18.50 10.25 2.86
C VAL A 19 17.06 10.08 2.41
N VAL A 20 16.79 10.47 1.17
CA VAL A 20 15.46 10.39 0.55
C VAL A 20 15.53 9.50 -0.67
N VAL A 21 14.63 8.52 -0.74
CA VAL A 21 14.41 7.69 -1.92
C VAL A 21 13.00 7.96 -2.43
N ASP A 22 12.92 8.60 -3.60
CA ASP A 22 11.65 9.02 -4.21
C ASP A 22 11.80 9.05 -5.74
N PRO A 23 11.06 8.22 -6.46
CA PRO A 23 10.18 7.17 -5.98
C PRO A 23 10.90 5.88 -5.57
N ILE A 24 10.23 5.04 -4.79
CA ILE A 24 10.62 3.63 -4.67
C ILE A 24 10.24 2.92 -5.98
N CYS A 25 11.20 2.21 -6.57
CA CYS A 25 11.02 1.54 -7.85
C CYS A 25 10.45 0.12 -7.70
N ARG A 26 9.96 -0.44 -8.81
CA ARG A 26 9.47 -1.82 -8.93
C ARG A 26 8.30 -2.16 -8.00
N ILE A 27 7.49 -1.16 -7.68
CA ILE A 27 6.24 -1.28 -6.92
C ILE A 27 5.08 -0.67 -7.70
N GLU A 28 3.86 -1.00 -7.32
CA GLU A 28 2.67 -0.29 -7.76
C GLU A 28 2.37 0.87 -6.83
N GLY A 29 2.10 2.03 -7.44
CA GLY A 29 1.81 3.27 -6.74
C GLY A 29 3.05 4.15 -6.55
N HIS A 30 2.89 5.20 -5.76
CA HIS A 30 3.91 6.22 -5.53
C HIS A 30 4.32 6.23 -4.07
N LEU A 31 5.45 5.61 -3.77
CA LEU A 31 6.02 5.53 -2.44
C LEU A 31 7.32 6.33 -2.37
N ARG A 32 7.43 7.12 -1.33
CA ARG A 32 8.64 7.82 -0.91
C ARG A 32 9.07 7.29 0.45
N ILE A 33 10.36 7.05 0.62
CA ILE A 33 10.96 6.71 1.90
C ILE A 33 12.00 7.76 2.26
N GLU A 34 11.95 8.23 3.50
CA GLU A 34 12.95 9.10 4.07
C GLU A 34 13.53 8.44 5.31
N VAL A 35 14.83 8.46 5.42
CA VAL A 35 15.55 7.92 6.58
C VAL A 35 16.54 8.97 7.12
N ASN A 36 16.78 8.89 8.41
CA ASN A 36 17.87 9.58 9.06
C ASN A 36 18.95 8.55 9.40
N VAL A 37 20.17 8.77 8.90
CA VAL A 37 21.32 7.87 9.08
C VAL A 37 22.37 8.58 9.91
N ASP A 38 22.83 7.98 11.00
CA ASP A 38 23.88 8.53 11.85
C ASP A 38 25.29 8.29 11.27
N ASP A 39 26.29 8.84 11.95
CA ASP A 39 27.69 8.75 11.54
C ASP A 39 28.24 7.30 11.50
N ASN A 40 27.54 6.36 12.11
CA ASN A 40 27.88 4.93 12.09
C ASN A 40 27.11 4.14 11.03
N ASN A 41 26.43 4.82 10.10
CA ASN A 41 25.53 4.22 9.10
C ASN A 41 24.34 3.44 9.69
N VAL A 42 23.89 3.83 10.87
CA VAL A 42 22.69 3.25 11.51
C VAL A 42 21.49 4.13 11.22
N ILE A 43 20.41 3.51 10.71
CA ILE A 43 19.13 4.19 10.51
C ILE A 43 18.51 4.44 11.90
N ARG A 44 18.36 5.69 12.25
CA ARG A 44 17.73 6.12 13.51
C ARG A 44 16.24 6.28 13.39
N ASN A 45 15.82 6.85 12.27
CA ASN A 45 14.43 7.13 11.98
C ASN A 45 14.11 6.80 10.52
N ALA A 46 12.89 6.32 10.25
CA ALA A 46 12.41 6.09 8.91
C ALA A 46 10.93 6.46 8.80
N VAL A 47 10.58 7.08 7.68
CA VAL A 47 9.20 7.45 7.35
C VAL A 47 8.89 6.99 5.93
N SER A 48 7.72 6.38 5.75
CA SER A 48 7.16 6.08 4.43
C SER A 48 5.97 7.00 4.15
N THR A 49 5.89 7.50 2.92
CA THR A 49 4.81 8.39 2.48
C THR A 49 4.26 7.92 1.15
N GLY A 50 2.94 7.69 1.10
CA GLY A 50 2.23 7.52 -0.15
C GLY A 50 1.93 8.88 -0.76
N ASN A 51 2.40 9.11 -1.99
CA ASN A 51 2.31 10.43 -2.63
C ASN A 51 1.00 10.67 -3.39
N MET A 52 0.13 9.65 -3.47
CA MET A 52 -1.18 9.77 -4.10
C MET A 52 -2.30 9.73 -3.05
N TRP A 53 -2.94 10.87 -2.86
CA TRP A 53 -4.14 10.97 -2.03
C TRP A 53 -5.34 11.29 -2.92
N ARG A 54 -6.38 10.44 -2.87
CA ARG A 54 -7.60 10.60 -3.64
C ARG A 54 -8.84 10.83 -2.78
N GLY A 55 -8.67 10.99 -1.49
CA GLY A 55 -9.73 11.36 -0.55
C GLY A 55 -10.74 10.27 -0.27
N LEU A 56 -10.37 8.99 -0.35
CA LEU A 56 -11.30 7.88 -0.10
C LEU A 56 -11.90 7.92 1.30
N GLU A 57 -11.13 8.35 2.28
CA GLU A 57 -11.58 8.53 3.66
C GLU A 57 -12.73 9.57 3.74
N VAL A 58 -12.68 10.59 2.90
CA VAL A 58 -13.73 11.61 2.81
C VAL A 58 -14.92 11.10 2.01
N ILE A 59 -14.66 10.39 0.90
CA ILE A 59 -15.70 9.82 0.03
C ILE A 59 -16.56 8.80 0.80
N LEU A 60 -15.95 7.98 1.63
CA LEU A 60 -16.62 6.92 2.38
C LEU A 60 -17.39 7.44 3.60
N LYS A 61 -17.04 8.64 4.08
CA LYS A 61 -17.69 9.21 5.27
C LYS A 61 -19.19 9.40 5.05
N GLY A 62 -19.99 8.78 5.93
CA GLY A 62 -21.46 8.86 5.91
C GLY A 62 -22.12 7.96 4.86
N ARG A 63 -21.36 7.11 4.16
CA ARG A 63 -21.91 6.08 3.26
C ARG A 63 -22.23 4.79 4.01
N ASP A 64 -23.08 3.97 3.41
CA ASP A 64 -23.32 2.63 3.92
C ASP A 64 -22.00 1.81 3.83
N PRO A 65 -21.54 1.21 4.94
CA PRO A 65 -20.30 0.44 4.92
C PRO A 65 -20.36 -0.76 3.97
N ARG A 66 -21.56 -1.28 3.67
CA ARG A 66 -21.73 -2.40 2.71
C ARG A 66 -21.41 -2.01 1.27
N ASP A 67 -21.41 -0.71 0.96
CA ASP A 67 -21.05 -0.20 -0.38
C ASP A 67 -19.56 0.17 -0.48
N ALA A 68 -18.83 0.15 0.62
CA ALA A 68 -17.43 0.61 0.68
C ALA A 68 -16.52 -0.14 -0.29
N TRP A 69 -16.74 -1.44 -0.48
CA TRP A 69 -15.95 -2.28 -1.38
C TRP A 69 -15.93 -1.75 -2.83
N ALA A 70 -17.05 -1.21 -3.31
CA ALA A 70 -17.15 -0.70 -4.68
C ALA A 70 -16.28 0.55 -4.92
N PHE A 71 -16.06 1.35 -3.87
CA PHE A 71 -15.16 2.50 -3.92
C PHE A 71 -13.70 2.09 -3.71
N THR A 72 -13.45 1.24 -2.73
CA THR A 72 -12.07 0.82 -2.40
C THR A 72 -11.45 -0.04 -3.48
N GLU A 73 -12.23 -0.84 -4.20
CA GLU A 73 -11.75 -1.60 -5.36
C GLU A 73 -11.06 -0.69 -6.40
N ARG A 74 -11.54 0.53 -6.56
CA ARG A 74 -11.00 1.50 -7.52
C ARG A 74 -9.73 2.22 -7.05
N ILE A 75 -9.21 1.86 -5.89
CA ILE A 75 -7.89 2.34 -5.44
C ILE A 75 -6.81 1.87 -6.41
N CYS A 76 -6.86 0.60 -6.79
CA CYS A 76 -5.84 -0.03 -7.61
C CYS A 76 -6.45 -0.96 -8.65
N GLY A 77 -6.13 -0.74 -9.92
CA GLY A 77 -6.53 -1.63 -11.02
C GLY A 77 -5.57 -2.79 -11.25
N VAL A 78 -4.32 -2.68 -10.82
CA VAL A 78 -3.33 -3.76 -10.88
C VAL A 78 -3.66 -4.84 -9.86
N CYS A 79 -3.87 -4.46 -8.60
CA CYS A 79 -4.31 -5.38 -7.53
C CYS A 79 -5.84 -5.44 -7.41
N THR A 80 -6.54 -5.60 -8.49
CA THR A 80 -7.94 -5.23 -8.69
C THR A 80 -8.94 -5.77 -7.66
N GLY A 81 -8.79 -6.98 -7.14
CA GLY A 81 -9.71 -7.57 -6.16
C GLY A 81 -9.30 -7.37 -4.69
N VAL A 82 -8.07 -6.94 -4.43
CA VAL A 82 -7.50 -6.96 -3.07
C VAL A 82 -8.19 -5.95 -2.16
N HIS A 83 -8.32 -4.70 -2.60
CA HIS A 83 -8.96 -3.66 -1.78
C HIS A 83 -10.46 -3.93 -1.56
N ALA A 84 -11.14 -4.52 -2.55
CA ALA A 84 -12.53 -4.94 -2.38
C ALA A 84 -12.67 -6.01 -1.30
N LEU A 85 -11.83 -7.06 -1.37
CA LEU A 85 -11.87 -8.15 -0.38
C LEU A 85 -11.53 -7.64 1.03
N VAL A 86 -10.52 -6.80 1.17
CA VAL A 86 -10.13 -6.23 2.47
C VAL A 86 -11.26 -5.38 3.05
N SER A 87 -11.92 -4.58 2.21
CA SER A 87 -13.09 -3.79 2.62
C SER A 87 -14.24 -4.68 3.08
N CYS A 88 -14.56 -5.74 2.33
CA CYS A 88 -15.58 -6.70 2.75
C CYS A 88 -15.24 -7.31 4.12
N ARG A 89 -14.00 -7.79 4.29
CA ARG A 89 -13.57 -8.39 5.56
C ARG A 89 -13.64 -7.41 6.73
N ALA A 90 -13.28 -6.15 6.52
CA ALA A 90 -13.38 -5.12 7.56
C ALA A 90 -14.83 -4.88 7.99
N VAL A 91 -15.78 -4.89 7.05
CA VAL A 91 -17.19 -4.71 7.33
C VAL A 91 -17.80 -5.97 8.00
N GLU A 92 -17.42 -7.15 7.55
CA GLU A 92 -17.83 -8.44 8.11
C GLU A 92 -17.38 -8.55 9.58
N ASP A 93 -16.14 -8.18 9.87
CA ASP A 93 -15.60 -8.13 11.23
C ASP A 93 -16.33 -7.11 12.11
N ALA A 94 -16.57 -5.92 11.58
CA ALA A 94 -17.27 -4.85 12.31
C ALA A 94 -18.76 -5.20 12.62
N LEU A 95 -19.37 -6.06 11.81
CA LEU A 95 -20.77 -6.48 11.97
C LEU A 95 -20.91 -7.88 12.58
N ASP A 96 -19.81 -8.51 12.96
CA ASP A 96 -19.74 -9.87 13.52
C ASP A 96 -20.46 -10.90 12.63
N ILE A 97 -20.16 -10.87 11.33
CA ILE A 97 -20.79 -11.76 10.35
C ILE A 97 -19.97 -13.04 10.17
N ASP A 98 -20.59 -14.16 10.47
CA ASP A 98 -20.02 -15.48 10.17
C ASP A 98 -20.01 -15.77 8.67
N ILE A 99 -18.83 -15.97 8.12
CA ILE A 99 -18.66 -16.27 6.69
C ILE A 99 -18.64 -17.78 6.45
N PRO A 100 -19.53 -18.30 5.61
CA PRO A 100 -19.54 -19.72 5.28
C PRO A 100 -18.19 -20.21 4.72
N ALA A 101 -17.77 -21.40 5.13
CA ALA A 101 -16.48 -21.99 4.72
C ALA A 101 -16.30 -22.02 3.19
N ASN A 102 -17.37 -22.32 2.46
CA ASN A 102 -17.33 -22.34 0.99
C ASN A 102 -17.10 -20.94 0.39
N ALA A 103 -17.69 -19.89 0.98
CA ALA A 103 -17.45 -18.51 0.54
C ALA A 103 -15.98 -18.12 0.75
N ASN A 104 -15.39 -18.50 1.90
CA ASN A 104 -13.95 -18.31 2.14
C ASN A 104 -13.07 -19.07 1.14
N SER A 105 -13.46 -20.29 0.78
CA SER A 105 -12.74 -21.08 -0.23
C SER A 105 -12.78 -20.41 -1.61
N ILE A 106 -13.93 -19.89 -2.03
CA ILE A 106 -14.09 -19.17 -3.30
C ILE A 106 -13.24 -17.88 -3.28
N ARG A 107 -13.29 -17.11 -2.21
CA ARG A 107 -12.47 -15.89 -2.06
C ARG A 107 -10.98 -16.22 -2.13
N ASN A 108 -10.56 -17.31 -1.49
CA ASN A 108 -9.17 -17.76 -1.56
C ASN A 108 -8.75 -18.14 -2.99
N LEU A 109 -9.61 -18.82 -3.76
CA LEU A 109 -9.34 -19.13 -5.17
C LEU A 109 -9.20 -17.85 -6.02
N MET A 110 -10.07 -16.87 -5.79
CA MET A 110 -9.98 -15.57 -6.48
C MET A 110 -8.65 -14.88 -6.17
N MET A 111 -8.25 -14.85 -4.90
CA MET A 111 -6.99 -14.23 -4.49
C MET A 111 -5.77 -15.00 -4.98
N LEU A 112 -5.81 -16.32 -5.03
CA LEU A 112 -4.73 -17.14 -5.60
C LEU A 112 -4.55 -16.89 -7.11
N ALA A 113 -5.65 -16.75 -7.84
CA ALA A 113 -5.59 -16.39 -9.26
C ALA A 113 -4.95 -15.00 -9.45
N GLN A 114 -5.38 -14.01 -8.68
CA GLN A 114 -4.78 -12.68 -8.71
C GLN A 114 -3.31 -12.71 -8.28
N TYR A 115 -2.97 -13.41 -7.22
CA TYR A 115 -1.60 -13.55 -6.75
C TYR A 115 -0.68 -14.11 -7.83
N THR A 116 -1.12 -15.12 -8.55
CA THR A 116 -0.38 -15.70 -9.67
C THR A 116 -0.22 -14.69 -10.81
N GLN A 117 -1.29 -13.99 -11.18
CA GLN A 117 -1.25 -12.92 -12.17
C GLN A 117 -0.25 -11.82 -11.78
N ASP A 118 -0.31 -11.36 -10.53
CA ASP A 118 0.52 -10.25 -10.06
C ASP A 118 2.01 -10.59 -10.10
N HIS A 119 2.38 -11.83 -9.80
CA HIS A 119 3.76 -12.28 -9.96
C HIS A 119 4.22 -12.23 -11.42
N LEU A 120 3.38 -12.68 -12.35
CA LEU A 120 3.70 -12.62 -13.78
C LEU A 120 3.81 -11.16 -14.27
N VAL A 121 2.86 -10.32 -13.89
CA VAL A 121 2.87 -8.90 -14.22
C VAL A 121 4.12 -8.22 -13.65
N HIS A 122 4.44 -8.48 -12.39
CA HIS A 122 5.62 -7.90 -11.76
C HIS A 122 6.91 -8.34 -12.46
N PHE A 123 7.03 -9.62 -12.78
CA PHE A 123 8.20 -10.16 -13.47
C PHE A 123 8.42 -9.48 -14.82
N TYR A 124 7.38 -9.38 -15.65
CA TYR A 124 7.51 -8.85 -17.01
C TYR A 124 7.47 -7.33 -17.12
N HIS A 125 6.68 -6.66 -16.30
CA HIS A 125 6.45 -5.22 -16.45
C HIS A 125 7.27 -4.35 -15.50
N LEU A 126 7.76 -4.92 -14.40
CA LEU A 126 8.54 -4.20 -13.41
C LEU A 126 9.96 -4.76 -13.30
N HIS A 127 10.08 -6.01 -12.87
CA HIS A 127 11.38 -6.62 -12.55
C HIS A 127 12.25 -6.85 -13.79
N ALA A 128 11.65 -7.12 -14.94
CA ALA A 128 12.39 -7.33 -16.18
C ALA A 128 13.31 -6.16 -16.56
N LEU A 129 12.94 -4.93 -16.17
CA LEU A 129 13.75 -3.73 -16.41
C LEU A 129 15.11 -3.73 -15.68
N ASP A 130 15.29 -4.61 -14.70
CA ASP A 130 16.59 -4.78 -14.03
C ASP A 130 17.54 -5.71 -14.79
N TRP A 131 17.04 -6.46 -15.78
CA TRP A 131 17.77 -7.51 -16.48
C TRP A 131 17.89 -7.30 -17.98
N VAL A 132 16.98 -6.54 -18.55
CA VAL A 132 16.87 -6.34 -20.00
C VAL A 132 17.15 -4.88 -20.34
N ASP A 133 18.08 -4.68 -21.27
CA ASP A 133 18.27 -3.39 -21.93
C ASP A 133 17.15 -3.18 -22.94
N VAL A 134 16.42 -2.09 -22.80
CA VAL A 134 15.25 -1.76 -23.63
C VAL A 134 15.52 -0.65 -24.66
N VAL A 135 16.77 -0.21 -24.77
CA VAL A 135 17.23 0.85 -25.70
C VAL A 135 18.08 0.26 -26.80
#